data_7456dafa7b2d7318120a3b19a5464fbb
#
_entry.id   7456dafa7b2d7318120a3b19a5464fbb
#
_cell.length_a   1.000
_cell.length_b   1.000
_cell.length_c   1.000
_cell.angle_alpha   90.00
_cell.angle_beta   90.00
_cell.angle_gamma   90.00
#
_symmetry.space_group_name_H-M   'P 1'
#
loop_
_entity.id
_entity.type
_entity.pdbx_description
1 polymer ?
#
loop_
_entity_poly.entity_id
_entity_poly.type
_entity_poly.pdbx_seq_one_letter_code
_entity_poly.pdbx_strand_id
1 'polypeptide(L)'
;FVFQVRAVSREGVVSEAAVFPFTVRPPFWLTWWFILLEVIAGLALLALVLVVRRRVTRAKFEREKLEMHSRMLTLEQQSLNSSMNRHFIFNALNSIQYYINRQDRLAANKYLSDFARLIRKNLDSCQETQTPLREEIERLELYLKLEHMRFKDKFEYKIEVDPDVPQDLIKVPAMLLQPFLENSIWHGLLPKETTGRVEVKITRQGDGLH
;
A
#
# COMPACT_ATOMS: atom_id res chain seq x y z
N PHE A 1 -47.37 -53.17 -25.65
CA PHE A 1 -47.74 -53.41 -27.05
C PHE A 1 -48.05 -54.90 -27.21
N VAL A 2 -49.04 -55.21 -28.07
CA VAL A 2 -49.45 -56.57 -28.38
C VAL A 2 -49.39 -56.75 -29.88
N PHE A 3 -48.55 -57.67 -30.34
CA PHE A 3 -48.47 -58.07 -31.74
C PHE A 3 -49.40 -59.24 -31.95
N GLN A 4 -50.32 -59.19 -32.91
CA GLN A 4 -51.28 -60.25 -33.25
C GLN A 4 -51.11 -60.65 -34.68
N VAL A 5 -50.99 -61.95 -34.92
CA VAL A 5 -50.91 -62.51 -36.25
C VAL A 5 -52.05 -63.54 -36.46
N ARG A 6 -52.76 -63.44 -37.58
CA ARG A 6 -53.76 -64.41 -38.01
C ARG A 6 -53.43 -64.88 -39.41
N ALA A 7 -53.60 -66.11 -39.67
CA ALA A 7 -53.51 -66.66 -40.99
C ALA A 7 -54.94 -66.72 -41.62
N VAL A 8 -55.03 -66.37 -42.91
CA VAL A 8 -56.31 -66.50 -43.68
C VAL A 8 -56.09 -67.52 -44.80
N SER A 9 -56.91 -68.55 -44.83
CA SER A 9 -56.90 -69.59 -45.91
C SER A 9 -57.48 -68.97 -47.20
N ARG A 10 -57.18 -69.65 -48.36
CA ARG A 10 -57.81 -69.23 -49.64
C ARG A 10 -59.34 -69.35 -49.65
N GLU A 11 -59.90 -70.16 -48.76
CA GLU A 11 -61.37 -70.33 -48.58
C GLU A 11 -61.98 -69.33 -47.58
N GLY A 12 -61.17 -68.31 -47.10
CA GLY A 12 -61.63 -67.29 -46.20
C GLY A 12 -61.69 -67.69 -44.72
N VAL A 13 -61.20 -68.87 -44.34
CA VAL A 13 -61.16 -69.26 -42.94
C VAL A 13 -59.99 -68.58 -42.23
N VAL A 14 -60.31 -67.88 -41.15
CA VAL A 14 -59.31 -67.15 -40.35
C VAL A 14 -58.89 -68.00 -39.16
N SER A 15 -57.60 -68.15 -38.94
CA SER A 15 -57.03 -68.85 -37.78
C SER A 15 -57.22 -68.08 -36.48
N GLU A 16 -57.10 -68.72 -35.34
CA GLU A 16 -56.95 -68.02 -34.05
C GLU A 16 -55.74 -67.10 -34.08
N ALA A 17 -55.85 -66.01 -33.39
CA ALA A 17 -54.78 -64.99 -33.31
C ALA A 17 -53.66 -65.49 -32.43
N ALA A 18 -52.47 -65.58 -32.96
CA ALA A 18 -51.25 -65.72 -32.16
C ALA A 18 -50.90 -64.34 -31.58
N VAL A 19 -50.88 -64.23 -30.26
CA VAL A 19 -50.70 -62.96 -29.53
C VAL A 19 -49.36 -63.00 -28.86
N PHE A 20 -48.48 -62.03 -29.23
CA PHE A 20 -47.13 -61.78 -28.60
C PHE A 20 -47.11 -60.51 -27.86
N PRO A 21 -47.23 -60.48 -26.52
CA PRO A 21 -47.07 -59.30 -25.73
C PRO A 21 -45.57 -58.94 -25.63
N PHE A 22 -45.22 -57.73 -25.95
CA PHE A 22 -43.86 -57.19 -25.71
C PHE A 22 -43.95 -55.82 -25.05
N THR A 23 -42.96 -55.53 -24.16
CA THR A 23 -42.88 -54.29 -23.45
C THR A 23 -41.65 -53.52 -23.93
N VAL A 24 -41.86 -52.31 -24.49
CA VAL A 24 -40.80 -51.40 -24.82
C VAL A 24 -40.55 -50.56 -23.56
N ARG A 25 -39.42 -50.74 -22.94
CA ARG A 25 -39.01 -49.93 -21.81
C ARG A 25 -38.49 -48.58 -22.32
N PRO A 26 -38.90 -47.42 -21.73
CA PRO A 26 -38.32 -46.16 -22.10
C PRO A 26 -36.83 -46.15 -21.75
N PRO A 27 -35.99 -45.44 -22.54
CA PRO A 27 -34.56 -45.29 -22.26
C PRO A 27 -34.39 -44.61 -20.90
N PHE A 28 -33.26 -44.95 -20.21
CA PHE A 28 -33.00 -44.50 -18.84
C PHE A 28 -32.96 -42.97 -18.67
N TRP A 29 -32.60 -42.22 -19.72
CA TRP A 29 -32.58 -40.74 -19.70
C TRP A 29 -33.94 -40.09 -19.65
N LEU A 30 -35.02 -40.82 -19.94
CA LEU A 30 -36.40 -40.36 -19.79
C LEU A 30 -37.03 -40.75 -18.44
N THR A 31 -36.28 -41.37 -17.57
CA THR A 31 -36.77 -41.73 -16.24
C THR A 31 -36.75 -40.51 -15.31
N TRP A 32 -37.73 -40.43 -14.44
CA TRP A 32 -37.91 -39.27 -13.53
C TRP A 32 -36.70 -39.01 -12.65
N TRP A 33 -36.01 -40.01 -12.19
CA TRP A 33 -34.84 -39.90 -11.35
C TRP A 33 -33.60 -39.33 -12.12
N PHE A 34 -33.48 -39.67 -13.42
CA PHE A 34 -32.39 -39.12 -14.25
C PHE A 34 -32.61 -37.64 -14.55
N ILE A 35 -33.83 -37.26 -14.89
CA ILE A 35 -34.22 -35.85 -15.08
C ILE A 35 -33.96 -35.02 -13.78
N LEU A 36 -34.35 -35.62 -12.63
CA LEU A 36 -34.07 -34.99 -11.34
C LEU A 36 -32.57 -34.75 -11.08
N LEU A 37 -31.75 -35.76 -11.43
CA LEU A 37 -30.30 -35.66 -11.28
C LEU A 37 -29.70 -34.59 -12.18
N GLU A 38 -30.15 -34.44 -13.43
CA GLU A 38 -29.72 -33.37 -14.33
C GLU A 38 -30.09 -31.96 -13.79
N VAL A 39 -31.28 -31.82 -13.28
CA VAL A 39 -31.75 -30.54 -12.67
C VAL A 39 -30.88 -30.19 -11.45
N ILE A 40 -30.61 -31.16 -10.57
CA ILE A 40 -29.76 -30.95 -9.41
C ILE A 40 -28.32 -30.56 -9.84
N ALA A 41 -27.76 -31.26 -10.84
CA ALA A 41 -26.44 -30.97 -11.37
C ALA A 41 -26.39 -29.56 -11.99
N GLY A 42 -27.40 -29.15 -12.73
CA GLY A 42 -27.51 -27.82 -13.30
C GLY A 42 -27.60 -26.70 -12.22
N LEU A 43 -28.41 -26.92 -11.18
CA LEU A 43 -28.51 -26.01 -10.05
C LEU A 43 -27.20 -25.91 -9.27
N ALA A 44 -26.51 -27.03 -9.05
CA ALA A 44 -25.22 -27.04 -8.37
C ALA A 44 -24.14 -26.29 -9.17
N LEU A 45 -24.10 -26.47 -10.49
CA LEU A 45 -23.21 -25.73 -11.38
C LEU A 45 -23.50 -24.22 -11.36
N LEU A 46 -24.76 -23.84 -11.43
CA LEU A 46 -25.17 -22.43 -11.34
C LEU A 46 -24.75 -21.81 -10.00
N ALA A 47 -25.00 -22.51 -8.90
CA ALA A 47 -24.59 -22.07 -7.56
C ALA A 47 -23.07 -21.89 -7.47
N LEU A 48 -22.28 -22.83 -8.00
CA LEU A 48 -20.83 -22.76 -8.06
C LEU A 48 -20.36 -21.52 -8.84
N VAL A 49 -20.92 -21.28 -10.02
CA VAL A 49 -20.59 -20.10 -10.84
C VAL A 49 -20.89 -18.81 -10.10
N LEU A 50 -22.03 -18.73 -9.41
CA LEU A 50 -22.42 -17.55 -8.63
C LEU A 50 -21.47 -17.31 -7.44
N VAL A 51 -21.07 -18.37 -6.75
CA VAL A 51 -20.10 -18.28 -5.64
C VAL A 51 -18.73 -17.80 -6.13
N VAL A 52 -18.22 -18.38 -7.22
CA VAL A 52 -16.95 -17.98 -7.81
C VAL A 52 -16.98 -16.52 -8.27
N ARG A 53 -18.03 -16.11 -8.98
CA ARG A 53 -18.20 -14.70 -9.38
C ARG A 53 -18.19 -13.76 -8.18
N ARG A 54 -18.96 -14.07 -7.13
CA ARG A 54 -18.98 -13.26 -5.90
C ARG A 54 -17.63 -13.16 -5.23
N ARG A 55 -16.84 -14.24 -5.19
CA ARG A 55 -15.47 -14.23 -4.63
C ARG A 55 -14.54 -13.34 -5.45
N VAL A 56 -14.56 -13.47 -6.77
CA VAL A 56 -13.72 -12.66 -7.67
C VAL A 56 -14.06 -11.17 -7.59
N THR A 57 -15.35 -10.82 -7.59
CA THR A 57 -15.78 -9.42 -7.47
C THR A 57 -15.41 -8.81 -6.13
N ARG A 58 -15.57 -9.54 -5.03
CA ARG A 58 -15.14 -9.09 -3.69
C ARG A 58 -13.63 -8.89 -3.61
N ALA A 59 -12.85 -9.83 -4.13
CA ALA A 59 -11.40 -9.72 -4.14
C ALA A 59 -10.90 -8.52 -4.97
N LYS A 60 -11.55 -8.20 -6.10
CA LYS A 60 -11.25 -7.00 -6.88
C LYS A 60 -11.58 -5.72 -6.08
N PHE A 61 -12.76 -5.66 -5.48
CA PHE A 61 -13.18 -4.50 -4.69
C PHE A 61 -12.25 -4.23 -3.50
N GLU A 62 -11.82 -5.26 -2.79
CA GLU A 62 -10.85 -5.11 -1.68
C GLU A 62 -9.49 -4.61 -2.16
N ARG A 63 -9.01 -5.07 -3.32
CA ARG A 63 -7.76 -4.57 -3.93
C ARG A 63 -7.88 -3.09 -4.32
N GLU A 64 -8.94 -2.70 -5.00
CA GLU A 64 -9.19 -1.30 -5.38
C GLU A 64 -9.28 -0.38 -4.15
N LYS A 65 -9.94 -0.85 -3.08
CA LYS A 65 -10.03 -0.13 -1.81
C LYS A 65 -8.65 0.06 -1.16
N LEU A 66 -7.81 -0.98 -1.15
CA LEU A 66 -6.45 -0.91 -0.62
C LEU A 66 -5.57 0.04 -1.45
N GLU A 67 -5.66 -0.02 -2.78
CA GLU A 67 -4.92 0.89 -3.67
C GLU A 67 -5.35 2.35 -3.48
N MET A 68 -6.65 2.59 -3.36
CA MET A 68 -7.19 3.94 -3.12
C MET A 68 -6.73 4.47 -1.76
N HIS A 69 -6.76 3.65 -0.72
CA HIS A 69 -6.27 4.02 0.61
C HIS A 69 -4.75 4.33 0.59
N SER A 70 -3.96 3.50 -0.08
CA SER A 70 -2.52 3.75 -0.26
C SER A 70 -2.23 5.05 -1.00
N ARG A 71 -2.98 5.35 -2.09
CA ARG A 71 -2.86 6.62 -2.82
C ARG A 71 -3.24 7.81 -1.95
N MET A 72 -4.30 7.69 -1.15
CA MET A 72 -4.72 8.76 -0.24
C MET A 72 -3.65 9.08 0.80
N LEU A 73 -3.04 8.06 1.42
CA LEU A 73 -1.92 8.24 2.35
C LEU A 73 -0.71 8.90 1.68
N THR A 74 -0.39 8.52 0.44
CA THR A 74 0.71 9.14 -0.32
C THR A 74 0.45 10.61 -0.60
N LEU A 75 -0.78 10.97 -1.02
CA LEU A 75 -1.17 12.36 -1.26
C LEU A 75 -1.18 13.19 0.03
N GLU A 76 -1.63 12.61 1.14
CA GLU A 76 -1.61 13.25 2.45
C GLU A 76 -0.18 13.52 2.90
N GLN A 77 0.71 12.55 2.75
CA GLN A 77 2.14 12.70 3.02
C GLN A 77 2.78 13.77 2.12
N GLN A 78 2.48 13.79 0.82
CA GLN A 78 2.97 14.82 -0.09
C GLN A 78 2.45 16.21 0.27
N SER A 79 1.20 16.33 0.68
CA SER A 79 0.58 17.60 1.13
C SER A 79 1.24 18.12 2.40
N LEU A 80 1.47 17.25 3.38
CA LEU A 80 2.19 17.59 4.61
C LEU A 80 3.62 18.05 4.31
N ASN A 81 4.36 17.29 3.52
CA ASN A 81 5.73 17.64 3.11
C ASN A 81 5.78 18.98 2.37
N SER A 82 4.82 19.27 1.49
CA SER A 82 4.75 20.53 0.75
C SER A 82 4.48 21.73 1.66
N SER A 83 3.62 21.61 2.68
CA SER A 83 3.33 22.69 3.62
C SER A 83 4.51 22.98 4.56
N MET A 84 5.20 21.93 5.03
CA MET A 84 6.39 22.06 5.89
C MET A 84 7.55 22.70 5.13
N ASN A 85 7.75 22.33 3.88
CA ASN A 85 8.81 22.89 3.04
C ASN A 85 8.65 24.41 2.83
N ARG A 86 7.43 24.91 2.66
CA ARG A 86 7.15 26.34 2.50
C ARG A 86 7.55 27.14 3.75
N HIS A 87 7.12 26.71 4.92
CA HIS A 87 7.45 27.35 6.17
C HIS A 87 8.96 27.33 6.46
N PHE A 88 9.62 26.22 6.19
CA PHE A 88 11.07 26.10 6.32
C PHE A 88 11.82 27.08 5.41
N ILE A 89 11.39 27.22 4.14
CA ILE A 89 12.01 28.18 3.20
C ILE A 89 11.89 29.61 3.70
N PHE A 90 10.70 30.04 4.12
CA PHE A 90 10.52 31.41 4.67
C PHE A 90 11.39 31.65 5.90
N ASN A 91 11.49 30.69 6.78
CA ASN A 91 12.30 30.77 7.98
C ASN A 91 13.80 30.83 7.67
N ALA A 92 14.26 30.09 6.68
CA ALA A 92 15.65 30.12 6.23
C ALA A 92 16.00 31.48 5.62
N LEU A 93 15.13 32.05 4.78
CA LEU A 93 15.33 33.39 4.23
C LEU A 93 15.40 34.46 5.33
N ASN A 94 14.54 34.41 6.33
CA ASN A 94 14.58 35.31 7.50
C ASN A 94 15.89 35.14 8.27
N SER A 95 16.41 33.95 8.42
CA SER A 95 17.70 33.71 9.11
C SER A 95 18.87 34.28 8.32
N ILE A 96 18.88 34.11 6.99
CA ILE A 96 19.90 34.72 6.12
C ILE A 96 19.86 36.25 6.26
N GLN A 97 18.66 36.87 6.19
CA GLN A 97 18.46 38.30 6.36
C GLN A 97 18.93 38.77 7.72
N TYR A 98 18.68 38.04 8.80
CA TYR A 98 19.16 38.32 10.14
C TYR A 98 20.69 38.40 10.18
N TYR A 99 21.43 37.42 9.59
CA TYR A 99 22.87 37.43 9.54
C TYR A 99 23.44 38.59 8.70
N ILE A 100 22.80 38.92 7.57
CA ILE A 100 23.17 40.05 6.71
C ILE A 100 23.04 41.35 7.48
N ASN A 101 21.92 41.55 8.18
CA ASN A 101 21.66 42.78 8.96
C ASN A 101 22.66 42.96 10.12
N ARG A 102 23.19 41.83 10.64
CA ARG A 102 24.25 41.86 11.67
C ARG A 102 25.66 42.00 11.08
N GLN A 103 25.79 42.18 9.79
CA GLN A 103 27.06 42.21 9.05
C GLN A 103 27.95 40.97 9.23
N ASP A 104 27.38 39.84 9.68
CA ASP A 104 28.05 38.57 9.82
C ASP A 104 28.02 37.80 8.47
N ARG A 105 28.87 38.24 7.55
CA ARG A 105 28.96 37.70 6.19
C ARG A 105 29.35 36.22 6.20
N LEU A 106 30.16 35.80 7.16
CA LEU A 106 30.62 34.39 7.24
C LEU A 106 29.47 33.49 7.62
N ALA A 107 28.68 33.86 8.66
CA ALA A 107 27.51 33.08 9.05
C ALA A 107 26.41 33.08 7.97
N ALA A 108 26.18 34.25 7.32
CA ALA A 108 25.23 34.30 6.22
C ALA A 108 25.59 33.37 5.05
N ASN A 109 26.85 33.40 4.60
CA ASN A 109 27.31 32.53 3.51
C ASN A 109 27.27 31.05 3.89
N LYS A 110 27.67 30.71 5.13
CA LYS A 110 27.60 29.33 5.64
C LYS A 110 26.18 28.82 5.69
N TYR A 111 25.26 29.63 6.23
CA TYR A 111 23.83 29.29 6.29
C TYR A 111 23.24 29.09 4.89
N LEU A 112 23.53 30.01 3.97
CA LEU A 112 23.05 29.94 2.57
C LEU A 112 23.57 28.68 1.86
N SER A 113 24.86 28.35 2.04
CA SER A 113 25.46 27.16 1.45
C SER A 113 24.84 25.85 2.00
N ASP A 114 24.70 25.75 3.31
CA ASP A 114 24.10 24.58 3.98
C ASP A 114 22.60 24.46 3.59
N PHE A 115 21.88 25.58 3.50
CA PHE A 115 20.49 25.62 3.05
C PHE A 115 20.33 25.17 1.59
N ALA A 116 21.15 25.69 0.68
CA ALA A 116 21.13 25.27 -0.73
C ALA A 116 21.43 23.77 -0.88
N ARG A 117 22.36 23.24 -0.07
CA ARG A 117 22.67 21.80 -0.04
C ARG A 117 21.49 20.96 0.45
N LEU A 118 20.79 21.40 1.51
CA LEU A 118 19.62 20.72 2.04
C LEU A 118 18.48 20.71 1.03
N ILE A 119 18.18 21.87 0.40
CA ILE A 119 17.14 21.96 -0.63
C ILE A 119 17.42 21.02 -1.80
N ARG A 120 18.68 20.97 -2.26
CA ARG A 120 19.06 20.03 -3.36
C ARG A 120 18.82 18.59 -2.95
N LYS A 121 19.28 18.17 -1.75
CA LYS A 121 19.04 16.81 -1.24
C LYS A 121 17.55 16.50 -1.09
N ASN A 122 16.72 17.46 -0.70
CA ASN A 122 15.27 17.29 -0.60
C ASN A 122 14.62 17.12 -1.98
N LEU A 123 15.04 17.89 -2.99
CA LEU A 123 14.53 17.77 -4.36
C LEU A 123 14.92 16.43 -4.99
N ASP A 124 16.16 15.99 -4.82
CA ASP A 124 16.63 14.69 -5.31
C ASP A 124 15.82 13.54 -4.68
N SER A 125 15.53 13.62 -3.39
CA SER A 125 14.75 12.61 -2.67
C SER A 125 13.25 12.62 -2.96
N CYS A 126 12.68 13.72 -3.47
CA CYS A 126 11.27 13.75 -3.87
C CYS A 126 10.94 12.81 -5.05
N GLN A 127 11.96 12.37 -5.80
CA GLN A 127 11.79 11.46 -6.94
C GLN A 127 11.94 9.98 -6.51
N GLU A 128 12.45 9.72 -5.32
CA GLU A 128 12.71 8.38 -4.80
C GLU A 128 11.75 8.04 -3.66
N THR A 129 11.16 6.84 -3.70
CA THR A 129 10.31 6.34 -2.62
C THR A 129 11.13 5.89 -1.40
N GLN A 130 12.38 5.51 -1.62
CA GLN A 130 13.30 5.03 -0.59
C GLN A 130 14.71 5.56 -0.84
N THR A 131 15.40 5.94 0.23
CA THR A 131 16.78 6.43 0.21
C THR A 131 17.66 5.61 1.17
N PRO A 132 18.99 5.49 0.92
CA PRO A 132 19.89 4.92 1.91
C PRO A 132 19.81 5.64 3.26
N LEU A 133 19.90 4.89 4.35
CA LEU A 133 19.84 5.46 5.71
C LEU A 133 20.91 6.53 5.92
N ARG A 134 22.11 6.36 5.33
CA ARG A 134 23.19 7.36 5.36
C ARG A 134 22.73 8.71 4.82
N GLU A 135 22.04 8.74 3.69
CA GLU A 135 21.56 9.98 3.08
C GLU A 135 20.49 10.65 3.92
N GLU A 136 19.61 9.85 4.55
CA GLU A 136 18.62 10.36 5.49
C GLU A 136 19.29 11.02 6.70
N ILE A 137 20.31 10.39 7.27
CA ILE A 137 21.09 10.93 8.39
C ILE A 137 21.80 12.23 7.99
N GLU A 138 22.49 12.27 6.86
CA GLU A 138 23.15 13.48 6.37
C GLU A 138 22.18 14.64 6.16
N ARG A 139 20.96 14.35 5.72
CA ARG A 139 19.90 15.34 5.57
C ARG A 139 19.43 15.86 6.92
N LEU A 140 19.24 14.97 7.89
CA LEU A 140 18.88 15.35 9.25
C LEU A 140 19.95 16.20 9.92
N GLU A 141 21.23 15.88 9.73
CA GLU A 141 22.35 16.68 10.24
C GLU A 141 22.33 18.09 9.66
N LEU A 142 22.12 18.23 8.36
CA LEU A 142 22.00 19.54 7.71
C LEU A 142 20.81 20.34 8.25
N TYR A 143 19.67 19.67 8.40
CA TYR A 143 18.46 20.29 8.95
C TYR A 143 18.69 20.78 10.39
N LEU A 144 19.18 19.91 11.27
CA LEU A 144 19.46 20.25 12.67
C LEU A 144 20.51 21.36 12.80
N LYS A 145 21.52 21.33 11.96
CA LYS A 145 22.57 22.37 11.91
C LYS A 145 21.98 23.74 11.55
N LEU A 146 21.09 23.80 10.57
CA LEU A 146 20.42 25.04 10.17
C LEU A 146 19.47 25.58 11.26
N GLU A 147 18.67 24.72 11.87
CA GLU A 147 17.80 25.09 12.99
C GLU A 147 18.62 25.51 14.23
N HIS A 148 19.71 24.81 14.52
CA HIS A 148 20.63 25.19 15.60
C HIS A 148 21.29 26.55 15.35
N MET A 149 21.72 26.85 14.13
CA MET A 149 22.24 28.19 13.77
C MET A 149 21.17 29.29 13.98
N ARG A 150 19.90 28.95 13.71
CA ARG A 150 18.77 29.87 13.88
C ARG A 150 18.43 30.12 15.35
N PHE A 151 18.47 29.10 16.18
CA PHE A 151 18.03 29.11 17.57
C PHE A 151 19.19 28.82 18.55
N LYS A 152 20.35 29.41 18.31
CA LYS A 152 21.66 29.13 18.94
C LYS A 152 21.63 28.63 20.40
N ASP A 153 20.82 29.29 21.25
CA ASP A 153 20.81 29.05 22.68
C ASP A 153 19.61 28.25 23.17
N LYS A 154 18.77 27.73 22.25
CA LYS A 154 17.53 27.07 22.62
C LYS A 154 17.66 25.55 22.74
N PHE A 155 18.56 24.94 21.97
CA PHE A 155 18.75 23.49 22.06
C PHE A 155 20.15 23.04 21.58
N GLU A 156 20.61 21.94 22.14
CA GLU A 156 21.71 21.14 21.62
C GLU A 156 21.17 19.93 20.86
N TYR A 157 21.92 19.41 19.92
CA TYR A 157 21.52 18.18 19.22
C TYR A 157 22.66 17.18 19.12
N LYS A 158 22.29 15.89 19.08
CA LYS A 158 23.21 14.77 18.88
C LYS A 158 22.53 13.71 18.03
N ILE A 159 23.26 13.20 17.04
CA ILE A 159 22.87 12.02 16.27
C ILE A 159 23.86 10.92 16.55
N GLU A 160 23.40 9.79 17.03
CA GLU A 160 24.19 8.59 17.28
C GLU A 160 23.66 7.44 16.43
N VAL A 161 24.55 6.81 15.70
CA VAL A 161 24.24 5.61 14.92
C VAL A 161 25.12 4.50 15.41
N ASP A 162 24.51 3.37 15.75
CA ASP A 162 25.25 2.20 16.19
C ASP A 162 26.21 1.75 15.07
N PRO A 163 27.50 1.46 15.40
CA PRO A 163 28.49 0.98 14.43
C PRO A 163 28.04 -0.27 13.65
N ASP A 164 27.19 -1.10 14.24
CA ASP A 164 26.68 -2.33 13.63
C ASP A 164 25.55 -2.08 12.61
N VAL A 165 25.12 -0.84 12.43
CA VAL A 165 24.07 -0.46 11.46
C VAL A 165 24.70 -0.21 10.07
N PRO A 166 24.45 -1.05 9.06
CA PRO A 166 24.99 -0.87 7.71
C PRO A 166 24.21 0.22 6.95
N GLN A 167 24.57 1.49 7.22
CA GLN A 167 23.84 2.67 6.75
C GLN A 167 23.65 2.76 5.22
N ASP A 168 24.58 2.17 4.45
CA ASP A 168 24.55 2.19 2.98
C ASP A 168 23.63 1.10 2.39
N LEU A 169 23.39 0.02 3.13
CA LEU A 169 22.57 -1.11 2.67
C LEU A 169 21.11 -1.00 3.08
N ILE A 170 20.84 -0.30 4.18
CA ILE A 170 19.49 -0.12 4.69
C ILE A 170 18.83 1.02 3.93
N LYS A 171 17.67 0.74 3.32
CA LYS A 171 16.83 1.73 2.68
C LYS A 171 15.65 2.08 3.56
N VAL A 172 15.39 3.37 3.71
CA VAL A 172 14.25 3.92 4.47
C VAL A 172 13.40 4.82 3.57
N PRO A 173 12.12 5.00 3.86
CA PRO A 173 11.32 6.01 3.15
C PRO A 173 11.98 7.39 3.22
N ALA A 174 12.03 8.09 2.11
CA ALA A 174 12.60 9.43 2.06
C ALA A 174 11.87 10.39 3.02
N MET A 175 12.61 11.22 3.74
CA MET A 175 12.07 12.19 4.72
C MET A 175 11.28 11.55 5.88
N LEU A 176 11.56 10.30 6.24
CA LEU A 176 10.86 9.59 7.30
C LEU A 176 11.05 10.26 8.67
N LEU A 177 12.28 10.63 9.01
CA LEU A 177 12.65 11.10 10.34
C LEU A 177 12.47 12.62 10.52
N GLN A 178 12.53 13.39 9.45
CA GLN A 178 12.47 14.84 9.48
C GLN A 178 11.21 15.38 10.17
N PRO A 179 9.98 14.91 9.91
CA PRO A 179 8.76 15.42 10.56
C PRO A 179 8.78 15.25 12.09
N PHE A 180 9.36 14.18 12.59
CA PHE A 180 9.47 13.95 14.03
C PHE A 180 10.42 14.96 14.68
N LEU A 181 11.54 15.27 14.03
CA LEU A 181 12.48 16.30 14.51
C LEU A 181 11.88 17.68 14.44
N GLU A 182 11.19 18.02 13.36
CA GLU A 182 10.48 19.30 13.24
C GLU A 182 9.48 19.47 14.36
N ASN A 183 8.64 18.49 14.62
CA ASN A 183 7.67 18.53 15.72
C ASN A 183 8.37 18.63 17.09
N SER A 184 9.46 17.92 17.30
CA SER A 184 10.21 17.94 18.57
C SER A 184 10.81 19.33 18.84
N ILE A 185 11.34 19.98 17.81
CA ILE A 185 11.91 21.34 17.94
C ILE A 185 10.80 22.36 18.11
N TRP A 186 9.86 22.41 17.18
CA TRP A 186 8.85 23.49 17.11
C TRP A 186 7.82 23.43 18.24
N HIS A 187 7.36 22.24 18.60
CA HIS A 187 6.32 22.04 19.62
C HIS A 187 6.88 21.58 20.95
N GLY A 188 8.04 20.90 20.93
CA GLY A 188 8.64 20.36 22.16
C GLY A 188 9.61 21.32 22.84
N LEU A 189 10.49 22.02 22.10
CA LEU A 189 11.59 22.77 22.66
C LEU A 189 11.39 24.29 22.58
N LEU A 190 11.01 24.83 21.43
CA LEU A 190 10.92 26.29 21.25
C LEU A 190 9.95 26.99 22.19
N PRO A 191 8.81 26.41 22.61
CA PRO A 191 7.90 27.03 23.57
C PRO A 191 8.45 27.07 24.99
N LYS A 192 9.49 26.28 25.31
CA LYS A 192 10.08 26.23 26.65
C LYS A 192 11.07 27.37 26.86
N GLU A 193 11.15 27.86 28.08
CA GLU A 193 12.12 28.92 28.45
C GLU A 193 13.53 28.34 28.67
N THR A 194 13.66 27.05 28.98
CA THR A 194 14.91 26.40 29.24
C THR A 194 15.53 25.82 27.96
N THR A 195 16.86 25.79 27.92
CA THR A 195 17.61 25.07 26.87
C THR A 195 17.28 23.57 26.90
N GLY A 196 16.97 23.01 25.74
CA GLY A 196 16.65 21.60 25.62
C GLY A 196 17.71 20.82 24.83
N ARG A 197 17.47 19.51 24.64
CA ARG A 197 18.32 18.64 23.85
C ARG A 197 17.48 17.80 22.89
N VAL A 198 17.96 17.69 21.66
CA VAL A 198 17.44 16.73 20.67
C VAL A 198 18.44 15.61 20.52
N GLU A 199 18.04 14.40 20.80
CA GLU A 199 18.89 13.23 20.63
C GLU A 199 18.22 12.23 19.68
N VAL A 200 18.93 11.88 18.63
CA VAL A 200 18.52 10.86 17.67
C VAL A 200 19.45 9.68 17.84
N LYS A 201 18.89 8.54 18.22
CA LYS A 201 19.66 7.30 18.36
C LYS A 201 19.12 6.23 17.44
N ILE A 202 19.98 5.70 16.59
CA ILE A 202 19.63 4.66 15.62
C ILE A 202 20.38 3.39 16.02
N THR A 203 19.64 2.37 16.45
CA THR A 203 20.22 1.08 16.89
C THR A 203 19.57 -0.06 16.11
N ARG A 204 20.29 -1.18 16.03
CA ARG A 204 19.77 -2.41 15.43
C ARG A 204 19.15 -3.29 16.51
N GLN A 205 17.91 -3.74 16.31
CA GLN A 205 17.24 -4.71 17.19
C GLN A 205 16.74 -5.90 16.34
N GLY A 206 17.48 -7.01 16.39
CA GLY A 206 17.16 -8.17 15.54
C GLY A 206 17.29 -7.83 14.05
N ASP A 207 16.21 -8.05 13.29
CA ASP A 207 16.14 -7.69 11.85
C ASP A 207 15.60 -6.28 11.59
N GLY A 208 15.26 -5.51 12.63
CA GLY A 208 14.72 -4.16 12.53
C GLY A 208 15.68 -3.07 13.00
N LEU A 209 15.40 -1.81 12.60
CA LEU A 209 15.98 -0.60 13.18
C LEU A 209 15.09 -0.06 14.30
N HIS A 210 15.71 0.46 15.31
CA HIS A 210 15.09 1.20 16.42
C HIS A 210 15.64 2.59 16.50
#